data_a02658b33a50133f9045c9733cc94218
#
_entry.id   a02658b33a50133f9045c9733cc94218
#
_cell.length_a   1.000
_cell.length_b   1.000
_cell.length_c   1.000
_cell.angle_alpha   90.00
_cell.angle_beta   90.00
_cell.angle_gamma   90.00
#
_symmetry.space_group_name_H-M   'P 1'
#
loop_
_entity.id
_entity.type
_entity.pdbx_description
1 polymer ?
#
loop_
_entity_poly.entity_id
_entity_poly.type
_entity_poly.pdbx_seq_one_letter_code
_entity_poly.pdbx_strand_id
1 'polypeptide(L)'
;SRKCNIPLGNKRKKYKDLEKHLLNNLIGQDEAIKKIIKNMLNYSEDKPISFLLTGSTGVGKTETVKLISKYLNINLLRLDMSEYNESITVNRLIGSSAGYIGYDDGAIFDKIKMEPYTCLLVDELEKASPSVINLFLQILDEGFITNAKGEKIDFKNTMIFMTSNIKGTHRIGFMKNSNTYNNDFSKEFIARFTDIIEYNDITDDMLDIYLKKNNIKDKNIIKDFDVHKNGFRGLKNYLMKTKI
;
A
#
# COMPACT_ATOMS: atom_id res chain seq x y z
N SER A 1 -18.46 -19.84 13.69
CA SER A 1 -17.93 -18.76 12.87
C SER A 1 -18.05 -17.45 13.66
N ARG A 2 -16.94 -16.92 14.16
CA ARG A 2 -16.95 -15.60 14.79
C ARG A 2 -16.98 -14.57 13.65
N LYS A 3 -18.19 -14.09 13.34
CA LYS A 3 -18.40 -12.96 12.45
C LYS A 3 -17.67 -11.75 13.02
N CYS A 4 -16.95 -11.03 12.14
CA CYS A 4 -16.37 -9.73 12.47
C CYS A 4 -17.32 -8.86 13.26
N ASN A 5 -16.86 -8.34 14.40
CA ASN A 5 -17.55 -7.28 15.13
C ASN A 5 -17.39 -5.89 14.48
N ILE A 6 -17.41 -5.81 13.17
CA ILE A 6 -17.73 -4.55 12.50
C ILE A 6 -19.26 -4.51 12.46
N PRO A 7 -19.92 -3.57 13.18
CA PRO A 7 -21.37 -3.51 13.21
C PRO A 7 -21.90 -3.35 11.78
N LEU A 8 -22.50 -4.38 11.21
CA LEU A 8 -23.01 -4.41 9.83
C LEU A 8 -24.01 -3.27 9.55
N GLY A 9 -24.70 -2.75 10.57
CA GLY A 9 -25.67 -1.66 10.41
C GLY A 9 -25.08 -0.29 10.02
N ASN A 10 -23.77 -0.06 10.16
CA ASN A 10 -23.13 1.24 9.94
C ASN A 10 -21.94 1.21 8.95
N LYS A 11 -21.72 0.10 8.24
CA LYS A 11 -20.57 -0.05 7.31
C LYS A 11 -20.56 1.09 6.28
N ARG A 12 -21.71 1.37 5.65
CA ARG A 12 -21.85 2.46 4.67
C ARG A 12 -21.55 3.84 5.26
N LYS A 13 -22.07 4.13 6.47
CA LYS A 13 -21.82 5.40 7.15
C LYS A 13 -20.34 5.53 7.52
N LYS A 14 -19.74 4.49 8.11
CA LYS A 14 -18.33 4.48 8.50
C LYS A 14 -17.41 4.73 7.31
N TYR A 15 -17.68 4.13 6.14
CA TYR A 15 -16.86 4.34 4.93
C TYR A 15 -17.11 5.70 4.27
N LYS A 16 -18.32 6.26 4.32
CA LYS A 16 -18.56 7.64 3.88
C LYS A 16 -17.84 8.66 4.77
N ASP A 17 -17.78 8.42 6.06
CA ASP A 17 -17.05 9.29 6.99
C ASP A 17 -15.54 9.14 6.81
N LEU A 18 -15.05 7.92 6.52
CA LEU A 18 -13.67 7.67 6.12
C LEU A 18 -13.32 8.41 4.82
N GLU A 19 -14.20 8.39 3.80
CA GLU A 19 -14.02 9.14 2.56
C GLU A 19 -13.79 10.62 2.84
N LYS A 20 -14.64 11.25 3.62
CA LYS A 20 -14.49 12.65 4.02
C LYS A 20 -13.17 12.89 4.76
N HIS A 21 -12.82 11.98 5.67
CA HIS A 21 -11.55 12.07 6.40
C HIS A 21 -10.35 12.02 5.44
N LEU A 22 -10.34 11.13 4.46
CA LEU A 22 -9.28 11.03 3.47
C LEU A 22 -9.21 12.27 2.58
N LEU A 23 -10.34 12.74 2.05
CA LEU A 23 -10.42 13.95 1.23
C LEU A 23 -9.92 15.20 1.96
N ASN A 24 -10.14 15.27 3.27
CA ASN A 24 -9.64 16.37 4.09
C ASN A 24 -8.14 16.29 4.36
N ASN A 25 -7.51 15.13 4.26
CA ASN A 25 -6.09 14.94 4.61
C ASN A 25 -5.19 14.75 3.40
N LEU A 26 -5.72 14.30 2.27
CA LEU A 26 -5.00 14.08 1.03
C LEU A 26 -5.41 15.14 0.01
N ILE A 27 -4.44 15.75 -0.64
CA ILE A 27 -4.68 16.83 -1.60
C ILE A 27 -4.61 16.27 -3.02
N GLY A 28 -5.67 16.54 -3.83
CA GLY A 28 -5.71 16.23 -5.26
C GLY A 28 -5.82 14.76 -5.61
N GLN A 29 -6.19 13.88 -4.66
CA GLN A 29 -6.32 12.45 -4.87
C GLN A 29 -7.78 11.97 -4.77
N ASP A 30 -8.74 12.84 -5.07
CA ASP A 30 -10.16 12.62 -4.87
C ASP A 30 -10.67 11.37 -5.59
N GLU A 31 -10.28 11.17 -6.85
CA GLU A 31 -10.71 10.02 -7.65
C GLU A 31 -10.11 8.70 -7.12
N ALA A 32 -8.84 8.72 -6.71
CA ALA A 32 -8.19 7.57 -6.07
C ALA A 32 -8.94 7.17 -4.78
N ILE A 33 -9.26 8.15 -3.94
CA ILE A 33 -10.01 7.94 -2.69
C ILE A 33 -11.39 7.35 -2.97
N LYS A 34 -12.17 7.93 -3.90
CA LYS A 34 -13.51 7.45 -4.26
C LYS A 34 -13.48 6.00 -4.76
N LYS A 35 -12.49 5.63 -5.59
CA LYS A 35 -12.32 4.26 -6.07
C LYS A 35 -12.05 3.29 -4.92
N ILE A 36 -11.13 3.62 -4.01
CA ILE A 36 -10.82 2.80 -2.84
C ILE A 36 -12.09 2.58 -2.00
N ILE A 37 -12.80 3.64 -1.65
CA ILE A 37 -14.02 3.56 -0.82
C ILE A 37 -15.12 2.78 -1.53
N LYS A 38 -15.32 2.97 -2.84
CA LYS A 38 -16.29 2.21 -3.63
C LYS A 38 -16.02 0.69 -3.55
N ASN A 39 -14.77 0.29 -3.73
CA ASN A 39 -14.38 -1.12 -3.64
C ASN A 39 -14.54 -1.67 -2.23
N MET A 40 -14.16 -0.91 -1.19
CA MET A 40 -14.35 -1.31 0.21
C MET A 40 -15.84 -1.49 0.58
N LEU A 41 -16.75 -0.71 -0.02
CA LEU A 41 -18.20 -0.86 0.18
C LEU A 41 -18.76 -2.11 -0.47
N ASN A 42 -18.21 -2.50 -1.62
CA ASN A 42 -18.68 -3.62 -2.44
C ASN A 42 -17.88 -4.92 -2.18
N TYR A 43 -16.96 -4.89 -1.23
CA TYR A 43 -16.12 -6.03 -0.92
C TYR A 43 -16.93 -7.24 -0.48
N SER A 44 -16.67 -8.40 -1.08
CA SER A 44 -17.12 -9.72 -0.65
C SER A 44 -16.00 -10.43 0.11
N GLU A 45 -16.34 -11.16 1.16
CA GLU A 45 -15.35 -11.73 2.09
C GLU A 45 -14.65 -13.00 1.59
N ASP A 46 -14.74 -13.34 0.29
CA ASP A 46 -14.19 -14.58 -0.26
C ASP A 46 -12.67 -14.53 -0.45
N LYS A 47 -12.10 -13.34 -0.67
CA LYS A 47 -10.66 -13.09 -0.86
C LYS A 47 -10.25 -11.82 -0.11
N PRO A 48 -8.94 -11.60 0.16
CA PRO A 48 -8.49 -10.34 0.71
C PRO A 48 -8.79 -9.18 -0.26
N ILE A 49 -9.33 -8.08 0.25
CA ILE A 49 -9.41 -6.87 -0.57
C ILE A 49 -8.00 -6.35 -0.82
N SER A 50 -7.67 -6.10 -2.08
CA SER A 50 -6.31 -5.76 -2.48
C SER A 50 -6.26 -4.63 -3.49
N PHE A 51 -5.36 -3.67 -3.26
CA PHE A 51 -5.17 -2.51 -4.11
C PHE A 51 -3.70 -2.37 -4.51
N LEU A 52 -3.47 -2.13 -5.80
CA LEU A 52 -2.18 -1.67 -6.28
C LEU A 52 -2.24 -0.15 -6.46
N LEU A 53 -1.51 0.59 -5.62
CA LEU A 53 -1.44 2.05 -5.66
C LEU A 53 -0.25 2.47 -6.51
N THR A 54 -0.49 3.10 -7.66
CA THR A 54 0.53 3.52 -8.61
C THR A 54 0.67 5.04 -8.68
N GLY A 55 1.82 5.55 -9.09
CA GLY A 55 2.08 6.98 -9.23
C GLY A 55 3.43 7.41 -8.68
N SER A 56 3.77 8.66 -8.85
CA SER A 56 5.07 9.23 -8.43
C SER A 56 5.33 9.11 -6.93
N THR A 57 6.59 9.22 -6.53
CA THR A 57 6.98 9.24 -5.13
C THR A 57 6.41 10.49 -4.45
N GLY A 58 5.90 10.34 -3.22
CA GLY A 58 5.46 11.45 -2.39
C GLY A 58 4.09 12.03 -2.70
N VAL A 59 3.28 11.42 -3.59
CA VAL A 59 1.91 11.85 -3.94
C VAL A 59 0.84 11.44 -2.92
N GLY A 60 1.18 10.63 -1.91
CA GLY A 60 0.26 10.25 -0.83
C GLY A 60 -0.12 8.78 -0.76
N LYS A 61 0.41 7.88 -1.60
CA LYS A 61 0.08 6.43 -1.61
C LYS A 61 0.16 5.79 -0.21
N THR A 62 1.34 5.80 0.38
CA THR A 62 1.61 5.26 1.72
C THR A 62 0.82 5.98 2.81
N GLU A 63 0.62 7.30 2.67
CA GLU A 63 -0.14 8.11 3.64
C GLU A 63 -1.62 7.73 3.66
N THR A 64 -2.21 7.45 2.50
CA THR A 64 -3.59 6.96 2.39
C THR A 64 -3.81 5.71 3.26
N VAL A 65 -2.90 4.74 3.16
CA VAL A 65 -2.99 3.48 3.92
C VAL A 65 -2.89 3.70 5.43
N LYS A 66 -1.98 4.59 5.85
CA LYS A 66 -1.85 4.99 7.26
C LYS A 66 -3.11 5.66 7.80
N LEU A 67 -3.71 6.56 7.01
CA LEU A 67 -4.95 7.22 7.38
C LEU A 67 -6.13 6.24 7.48
N ILE A 68 -6.24 5.30 6.54
CA ILE A 68 -7.25 4.23 6.57
C ILE A 68 -7.09 3.38 7.83
N SER A 69 -5.89 2.86 8.08
CA SER A 69 -5.59 2.01 9.24
C SER A 69 -5.91 2.74 10.55
N LYS A 70 -5.46 4.00 10.69
CA LYS A 70 -5.72 4.82 11.87
C LYS A 70 -7.22 5.11 12.07
N TYR A 71 -7.93 5.50 11.01
CA TYR A 71 -9.36 5.81 11.07
C TYR A 71 -10.21 4.58 11.44
N LEU A 72 -9.88 3.44 10.87
CA LEU A 72 -10.59 2.17 11.13
C LEU A 72 -10.19 1.54 12.47
N ASN A 73 -9.11 2.04 13.10
CA ASN A 73 -8.51 1.48 14.31
C ASN A 73 -8.13 0.00 14.14
N ILE A 74 -7.39 -0.28 13.09
CA ILE A 74 -6.86 -1.62 12.78
C ILE A 74 -5.33 -1.55 12.70
N ASN A 75 -4.66 -2.66 12.96
CA ASN A 75 -3.21 -2.71 12.91
C ASN A 75 -2.69 -2.47 11.50
N LEU A 76 -1.54 -1.80 11.40
CA LEU A 76 -0.79 -1.59 10.17
C LEU A 76 0.50 -2.42 10.21
N LEU A 77 0.55 -3.45 9.40
CA LEU A 77 1.77 -4.20 9.12
C LEU A 77 2.41 -3.64 7.85
N ARG A 78 3.58 -3.01 7.98
CA ARG A 78 4.30 -2.44 6.84
C ARG A 78 5.50 -3.31 6.49
N LEU A 79 5.63 -3.61 5.19
CA LEU A 79 6.76 -4.28 4.58
C LEU A 79 7.36 -3.34 3.53
N ASP A 80 8.65 -3.07 3.62
CA ASP A 80 9.40 -2.34 2.60
C ASP A 80 10.12 -3.33 1.70
N MET A 81 9.74 -3.39 0.43
CA MET A 81 10.26 -4.42 -0.49
C MET A 81 11.73 -4.23 -0.85
N SER A 82 12.34 -3.10 -0.51
CA SER A 82 13.79 -2.94 -0.60
C SER A 82 14.57 -3.89 0.31
N GLU A 83 13.93 -4.37 1.40
CA GLU A 83 14.50 -5.37 2.31
C GLU A 83 14.26 -6.82 1.85
N TYR A 84 13.48 -7.02 0.76
CA TYR A 84 13.04 -8.32 0.25
C TYR A 84 13.42 -8.53 -1.22
N ASN A 85 14.55 -7.97 -1.63
CA ASN A 85 15.08 -8.04 -2.99
C ASN A 85 15.79 -9.37 -3.30
N GLU A 86 16.13 -10.18 -2.29
CA GLU A 86 16.74 -11.50 -2.44
C GLU A 86 15.73 -12.62 -2.19
N SER A 87 15.86 -13.74 -2.91
CA SER A 87 14.93 -14.85 -2.80
C SER A 87 14.87 -15.48 -1.42
N ILE A 88 15.97 -15.47 -0.66
CA ILE A 88 16.03 -16.03 0.70
C ILE A 88 15.21 -15.21 1.69
N THR A 89 14.95 -13.94 1.40
CA THR A 89 14.21 -13.05 2.32
C THR A 89 12.74 -13.43 2.46
N VAL A 90 12.20 -14.28 1.58
CA VAL A 90 10.85 -14.84 1.73
C VAL A 90 10.69 -15.59 3.05
N ASN A 91 11.77 -16.20 3.56
CA ASN A 91 11.75 -16.91 4.84
C ASN A 91 11.46 -15.99 6.04
N ARG A 92 11.76 -14.70 5.94
CA ARG A 92 11.38 -13.72 6.98
C ARG A 92 9.86 -13.51 7.05
N LEU A 93 9.17 -13.73 5.94
CA LEU A 93 7.71 -13.56 5.86
C LEU A 93 6.97 -14.80 6.39
N ILE A 94 7.41 -16.01 5.97
CA ILE A 94 6.71 -17.27 6.24
C ILE A 94 7.43 -18.18 7.26
N GLY A 95 8.61 -17.78 7.74
CA GLY A 95 9.46 -18.56 8.62
C GLY A 95 10.45 -19.44 7.86
N SER A 96 11.41 -20.00 8.61
CA SER A 96 12.40 -20.96 8.12
C SER A 96 12.01 -22.39 8.51
N SER A 97 12.39 -23.37 7.68
CA SER A 97 12.20 -24.78 8.02
C SER A 97 13.11 -25.21 9.19
N ALA A 98 12.72 -26.26 9.91
CA ALA A 98 13.52 -26.80 11.01
C ALA A 98 14.95 -27.12 10.57
N GLY A 99 15.94 -26.68 11.36
CA GLY A 99 17.37 -26.87 11.08
C GLY A 99 18.03 -25.74 10.28
N TYR A 100 17.29 -24.70 9.86
CA TYR A 100 17.86 -23.52 9.21
C TYR A 100 17.97 -22.35 10.19
N ILE A 101 18.95 -21.47 9.93
CA ILE A 101 19.14 -20.23 10.71
C ILE A 101 17.86 -19.39 10.63
N GLY A 102 17.39 -18.88 11.78
CA GLY A 102 16.17 -18.05 11.88
C GLY A 102 14.87 -18.84 12.11
N TYR A 103 14.95 -20.15 12.41
CA TYR A 103 13.76 -20.97 12.74
C TYR A 103 13.00 -20.43 13.96
N ASP A 104 13.73 -19.94 14.97
CA ASP A 104 13.15 -19.42 16.23
C ASP A 104 12.72 -17.96 16.15
N ASP A 105 13.11 -17.23 15.11
CA ASP A 105 12.82 -15.78 14.99
C ASP A 105 11.34 -15.45 14.71
N GLY A 106 10.55 -16.48 14.37
CA GLY A 106 9.14 -16.33 14.00
C GLY A 106 8.95 -15.71 12.61
N ALA A 107 7.79 -15.92 12.02
CA ALA A 107 7.44 -15.36 10.72
C ALA A 107 6.70 -14.03 10.89
N ILE A 108 6.96 -13.06 10.02
CA ILE A 108 6.28 -11.76 10.06
C ILE A 108 4.77 -11.94 9.89
N PHE A 109 4.36 -12.88 9.03
CA PHE A 109 2.93 -13.14 8.78
C PHE A 109 2.23 -13.90 9.92
N ASP A 110 2.97 -14.43 10.92
CA ASP A 110 2.34 -14.95 12.14
C ASP A 110 1.56 -13.85 12.89
N LYS A 111 1.94 -12.56 12.71
CA LYS A 111 1.18 -11.42 13.23
C LYS A 111 -0.23 -11.35 12.63
N ILE A 112 -0.38 -11.69 11.34
CA ILE A 112 -1.70 -11.73 10.67
C ILE A 112 -2.54 -12.89 11.20
N LYS A 113 -1.91 -14.04 11.53
CA LYS A 113 -2.60 -15.15 12.18
C LYS A 113 -3.18 -14.75 13.53
N MET A 114 -2.41 -13.97 14.31
CA MET A 114 -2.85 -13.47 15.62
C MET A 114 -3.92 -12.39 15.49
N GLU A 115 -3.77 -11.49 14.52
CA GLU A 115 -4.64 -10.34 14.28
C GLU A 115 -5.08 -10.26 12.81
N PRO A 116 -6.10 -11.07 12.41
CA PRO A 116 -6.52 -11.17 11.01
C PRO A 116 -7.04 -9.84 10.42
N TYR A 117 -7.60 -8.96 11.28
CA TYR A 117 -8.06 -7.62 10.88
C TYR A 117 -6.90 -6.64 10.85
N THR A 118 -6.01 -6.84 9.89
CA THR A 118 -4.80 -6.04 9.69
C THR A 118 -4.85 -5.34 8.35
N CYS A 119 -4.28 -4.15 8.30
CA CYS A 119 -3.94 -3.47 7.07
C CYS A 119 -2.49 -3.83 6.71
N LEU A 120 -2.29 -4.59 5.65
CA LEU A 120 -0.96 -4.95 5.15
C LEU A 120 -0.55 -3.96 4.07
N LEU A 121 0.50 -3.21 4.33
CA LEU A 121 1.12 -2.28 3.38
C LEU A 121 2.43 -2.87 2.86
N VAL A 122 2.49 -3.15 1.58
CA VAL A 122 3.68 -3.59 0.85
C VAL A 122 4.20 -2.41 0.05
N ASP A 123 5.26 -1.78 0.53
CA ASP A 123 5.79 -0.54 -0.05
C ASP A 123 6.88 -0.86 -1.08
N GLU A 124 6.88 -0.13 -2.22
CA GLU A 124 7.86 -0.25 -3.32
C GLU A 124 7.95 -1.68 -3.93
N LEU A 125 6.78 -2.23 -4.30
CA LEU A 125 6.60 -3.60 -4.79
C LEU A 125 7.56 -3.97 -5.94
N GLU A 126 7.95 -3.02 -6.78
CA GLU A 126 8.89 -3.19 -7.88
C GLU A 126 10.30 -3.63 -7.45
N LYS A 127 10.62 -3.52 -6.15
CA LYS A 127 11.91 -3.96 -5.59
C LYS A 127 11.90 -5.39 -5.06
N ALA A 128 10.72 -6.01 -4.98
CA ALA A 128 10.57 -7.35 -4.43
C ALA A 128 11.22 -8.42 -5.32
N SER A 129 11.81 -9.44 -4.70
CA SER A 129 12.31 -10.60 -5.43
C SER A 129 11.18 -11.40 -6.08
N PRO A 130 11.44 -12.16 -7.16
CA PRO A 130 10.43 -13.02 -7.79
C PRO A 130 9.77 -14.01 -6.82
N SER A 131 10.50 -14.52 -5.84
CA SER A 131 9.97 -15.44 -4.82
C SER A 131 8.91 -14.76 -3.95
N VAL A 132 9.12 -13.50 -3.57
CA VAL A 132 8.17 -12.70 -2.80
C VAL A 132 6.94 -12.34 -3.64
N ILE A 133 7.13 -12.00 -4.93
CA ILE A 133 6.00 -11.76 -5.85
C ILE A 133 5.13 -13.00 -5.98
N ASN A 134 5.73 -14.21 -6.14
CA ASN A 134 5.00 -15.46 -6.21
C ASN A 134 4.23 -15.78 -4.91
N LEU A 135 4.81 -15.45 -3.74
CA LEU A 135 4.11 -15.57 -2.47
C LEU A 135 2.88 -14.68 -2.41
N PHE A 136 3.00 -13.42 -2.84
CA PHE A 136 1.85 -12.52 -2.91
C PHE A 136 0.82 -12.94 -3.94
N LEU A 137 1.24 -13.52 -5.07
CA LEU A 137 0.33 -14.08 -6.07
C LEU A 137 -0.55 -15.17 -5.43
N GLN A 138 0.04 -16.08 -4.64
CA GLN A 138 -0.72 -17.09 -3.92
C GLN A 138 -1.69 -16.46 -2.89
N ILE A 139 -1.25 -15.46 -2.12
CA ILE A 139 -2.12 -14.76 -1.15
C ILE A 139 -3.32 -14.13 -1.85
N LEU A 140 -3.11 -13.46 -2.98
CA LEU A 140 -4.18 -12.79 -3.73
C LEU A 140 -5.14 -13.78 -4.39
N ASP A 141 -4.67 -14.96 -4.80
CA ASP A 141 -5.48 -15.99 -5.43
C ASP A 141 -6.29 -16.83 -4.45
N GLU A 142 -5.60 -17.37 -3.45
CA GLU A 142 -6.17 -18.36 -2.54
C GLU A 142 -6.71 -17.72 -1.24
N GLY A 143 -6.25 -16.51 -0.93
CA GLY A 143 -6.59 -15.83 0.32
C GLY A 143 -5.86 -16.40 1.54
N PHE A 144 -4.90 -17.31 1.35
CA PHE A 144 -4.09 -17.89 2.42
C PHE A 144 -2.73 -18.38 1.91
N ILE A 145 -1.83 -18.63 2.85
CA ILE A 145 -0.57 -19.35 2.60
C ILE A 145 -0.35 -20.39 3.70
N THR A 146 0.59 -21.29 3.47
CA THR A 146 1.11 -22.19 4.51
C THR A 146 2.51 -21.72 4.90
N ASN A 147 2.74 -21.48 6.20
CA ASN A 147 4.06 -21.10 6.71
C ASN A 147 5.01 -22.30 6.76
N ALA A 148 6.30 -22.06 7.08
CA ALA A 148 7.32 -23.10 7.13
C ALA A 148 7.05 -24.17 8.21
N LYS A 149 6.16 -23.92 9.17
CA LYS A 149 5.71 -24.87 10.19
C LYS A 149 4.51 -25.71 9.76
N GLY A 150 4.04 -25.58 8.50
CA GLY A 150 2.87 -26.27 8.00
C GLY A 150 1.53 -25.65 8.44
N GLU A 151 1.54 -24.46 9.05
CA GLU A 151 0.34 -23.81 9.52
C GLU A 151 -0.25 -22.88 8.47
N LYS A 152 -1.57 -22.90 8.36
CA LYS A 152 -2.31 -22.02 7.46
C LYS A 152 -2.45 -20.61 8.06
N ILE A 153 -2.08 -19.59 7.28
CA ILE A 153 -2.28 -18.18 7.59
C ILE A 153 -3.33 -17.65 6.63
N ASP A 154 -4.46 -17.20 7.16
CA ASP A 154 -5.61 -16.71 6.39
C ASP A 154 -5.58 -15.18 6.30
N PHE A 155 -5.66 -14.66 5.06
CA PHE A 155 -5.63 -13.22 4.74
C PHE A 155 -7.00 -12.66 4.38
N LYS A 156 -8.07 -13.45 4.38
CA LYS A 156 -9.40 -13.00 3.93
C LYS A 156 -9.93 -11.77 4.66
N ASN A 157 -9.52 -11.57 5.90
CA ASN A 157 -9.89 -10.41 6.71
C ASN A 157 -8.82 -9.31 6.69
N THR A 158 -7.77 -9.46 5.89
CA THR A 158 -6.68 -8.51 5.76
C THR A 158 -6.95 -7.58 4.58
N MET A 159 -6.76 -6.28 4.76
CA MET A 159 -6.75 -5.32 3.67
C MET A 159 -5.31 -5.19 3.16
N ILE A 160 -5.09 -5.49 1.88
CA ILE A 160 -3.76 -5.48 1.27
C ILE A 160 -3.63 -4.25 0.38
N PHE A 161 -2.64 -3.42 0.66
CA PHE A 161 -2.27 -2.28 -0.17
C PHE A 161 -0.82 -2.47 -0.60
N MET A 162 -0.58 -2.47 -1.89
CA MET A 162 0.76 -2.52 -2.47
C MET A 162 1.03 -1.20 -3.17
N THR A 163 2.20 -0.60 -2.96
CA THR A 163 2.57 0.64 -3.66
C THR A 163 3.62 0.36 -4.72
N SER A 164 3.54 1.09 -5.83
CA SER A 164 4.56 1.10 -6.86
C SER A 164 4.77 2.52 -7.39
N ASN A 165 6.01 2.82 -7.79
CA ASN A 165 6.36 4.08 -8.43
C ASN A 165 6.28 4.01 -9.97
N ILE A 166 5.90 2.86 -10.51
CA ILE A 166 5.67 2.68 -11.95
C ILE A 166 4.39 3.44 -12.33
N LYS A 167 4.50 4.34 -13.31
CA LYS A 167 3.38 5.11 -13.82
C LYS A 167 2.70 4.41 -14.98
N GLY A 168 1.36 4.42 -14.94
CA GLY A 168 0.49 4.05 -16.05
C GLY A 168 0.27 2.56 -16.20
N THR A 169 -0.99 2.18 -16.32
CA THR A 169 -1.44 0.81 -16.64
C THR A 169 -0.91 0.33 -17.99
N HIS A 170 -0.54 1.23 -18.91
CA HIS A 170 0.04 0.88 -20.22
C HIS A 170 1.49 0.42 -20.17
N ARG A 171 2.24 0.71 -19.11
CA ARG A 171 3.61 0.19 -18.92
C ARG A 171 3.63 -1.10 -18.09
N ILE A 172 2.55 -1.41 -17.41
CA ILE A 172 2.38 -2.64 -16.66
C ILE A 172 1.98 -3.72 -17.66
N GLY A 173 2.94 -4.50 -18.15
CA GLY A 173 2.69 -5.68 -19.00
C GLY A 173 2.90 -5.50 -20.52
N PHE A 174 3.49 -4.43 -21.04
CA PHE A 174 3.60 -4.20 -22.50
C PHE A 174 5.02 -3.95 -23.07
N MET A 175 6.11 -4.27 -22.41
CA MET A 175 7.42 -4.22 -23.05
C MET A 175 8.14 -5.57 -23.05
N LYS A 176 8.01 -6.28 -24.18
CA LYS A 176 9.04 -7.19 -24.68
C LYS A 176 10.09 -6.33 -25.40
N ASN A 177 11.35 -6.50 -25.01
CA ASN A 177 12.60 -6.00 -25.61
C ASN A 177 13.19 -4.74 -24.96
N SER A 178 13.95 -4.97 -23.90
CA SER A 178 15.28 -4.36 -23.70
C SER A 178 15.96 -5.06 -22.53
N ASN A 179 17.28 -5.32 -22.67
CA ASN A 179 18.17 -5.99 -21.70
C ASN A 179 18.44 -5.16 -20.43
N THR A 180 17.44 -4.50 -19.90
CA THR A 180 17.45 -3.84 -18.61
C THR A 180 16.43 -4.55 -17.74
N TYR A 181 16.79 -4.87 -16.51
CA TYR A 181 15.92 -5.47 -15.49
C TYR A 181 14.72 -4.54 -15.24
N ASN A 182 13.73 -4.58 -16.13
CA ASN A 182 12.44 -3.92 -15.94
C ASN A 182 11.58 -4.87 -15.13
N ASN A 183 11.38 -4.55 -13.85
CA ASN A 183 10.43 -5.22 -12.96
C ASN A 183 8.98 -4.87 -13.37
N ASP A 184 8.60 -5.18 -14.61
CA ASP A 184 7.22 -5.06 -15.05
C ASP A 184 6.46 -6.26 -14.45
N PHE A 185 5.41 -5.98 -13.68
CA PHE A 185 4.56 -7.03 -13.13
C PHE A 185 3.87 -7.78 -14.27
N SER A 186 3.76 -9.10 -14.13
CA SER A 186 3.04 -9.91 -15.11
C SER A 186 1.55 -9.49 -15.14
N LYS A 187 0.93 -9.63 -16.33
CA LYS A 187 -0.53 -9.39 -16.47
C LYS A 187 -1.33 -10.27 -15.52
N GLU A 188 -0.86 -11.47 -15.27
CA GLU A 188 -1.46 -12.41 -14.35
C GLU A 188 -1.48 -11.85 -12.90
N PHE A 189 -0.35 -11.35 -12.43
CA PHE A 189 -0.26 -10.77 -11.10
C PHE A 189 -1.17 -9.53 -10.94
N ILE A 190 -1.17 -8.66 -11.96
CA ILE A 190 -2.00 -7.46 -11.98
C ILE A 190 -3.50 -7.78 -11.93
N ALA A 191 -3.93 -8.83 -12.63
CA ALA A 191 -5.34 -9.25 -12.68
C ALA A 191 -5.87 -9.79 -11.33
N ARG A 192 -5.01 -10.04 -10.34
CA ARG A 192 -5.40 -10.54 -9.01
C ARG A 192 -5.81 -9.43 -8.04
N PHE A 193 -5.48 -8.19 -8.34
CA PHE A 193 -5.89 -7.07 -7.49
C PHE A 193 -7.38 -6.79 -7.63
N THR A 194 -8.01 -6.38 -6.53
CA THR A 194 -9.39 -5.88 -6.54
C THR A 194 -9.50 -4.65 -7.45
N ASP A 195 -8.51 -3.76 -7.38
CA ASP A 195 -8.42 -2.59 -8.28
C ASP A 195 -7.00 -2.01 -8.30
N ILE A 196 -6.70 -1.30 -9.38
CA ILE A 196 -5.47 -0.52 -9.56
C ILE A 196 -5.84 0.94 -9.42
N ILE A 197 -5.22 1.60 -8.47
CA ILE A 197 -5.52 2.98 -8.11
C ILE A 197 -4.35 3.87 -8.54
N GLU A 198 -4.56 4.68 -9.56
CA GLU A 198 -3.58 5.62 -10.05
C GLU A 198 -3.68 6.94 -9.29
N TYR A 199 -2.56 7.40 -8.76
CA TYR A 199 -2.44 8.68 -8.06
C TYR A 199 -1.97 9.76 -9.02
N ASN A 200 -2.62 10.92 -8.92
CA ASN A 200 -2.24 12.09 -9.70
C ASN A 200 -0.87 12.61 -9.28
N ASP A 201 -0.12 13.11 -10.26
CA ASP A 201 1.09 13.89 -9.97
C ASP A 201 0.72 15.21 -9.29
N ILE A 202 1.66 15.77 -8.56
CA ILE A 202 1.46 17.04 -7.87
C ILE A 202 1.41 18.15 -8.94
N THR A 203 0.36 18.97 -8.87
CA THR A 203 0.17 20.18 -9.70
C THR A 203 0.43 21.43 -8.85
N ASP A 204 0.60 22.58 -9.52
CA ASP A 204 0.76 23.87 -8.84
C ASP A 204 -0.48 24.22 -8.00
N ASP A 205 -1.68 23.88 -8.46
CA ASP A 205 -2.92 24.06 -7.67
C ASP A 205 -2.89 23.25 -6.38
N MET A 206 -2.44 22.00 -6.44
CA MET A 206 -2.29 21.15 -5.24
C MET A 206 -1.26 21.73 -4.28
N LEU A 207 -0.17 22.30 -4.81
CA LEU A 207 0.84 22.97 -4.02
C LEU A 207 0.25 24.18 -3.30
N ASP A 208 -0.52 25.00 -3.99
CA ASP A 208 -1.18 26.19 -3.42
C ASP A 208 -2.15 25.80 -2.28
N ILE A 209 -2.92 24.73 -2.48
CA ILE A 209 -3.80 24.18 -1.43
C ILE A 209 -2.97 23.72 -0.23
N TYR A 210 -1.84 23.02 -0.47
CA TYR A 210 -0.97 22.53 0.59
C TYR A 210 -0.38 23.67 1.42
N LEU A 211 0.12 24.73 0.77
CA LEU A 211 0.71 25.91 1.42
C LEU A 211 -0.34 26.64 2.27
N LYS A 212 -1.53 26.89 1.71
CA LYS A 212 -2.66 27.49 2.44
C LYS A 212 -3.04 26.68 3.68
N LYS A 213 -3.14 25.35 3.54
CA LYS A 213 -3.51 24.45 4.65
C LYS A 213 -2.48 24.46 5.78
N ASN A 214 -1.22 24.67 5.47
CA ASN A 214 -0.14 24.75 6.44
C ASN A 214 0.19 26.20 6.88
N ASN A 215 -0.67 27.19 6.53
CA ASN A 215 -0.50 28.60 6.87
C ASN A 215 0.79 29.23 6.32
N ILE A 216 1.35 28.71 5.24
CA ILE A 216 2.54 29.21 4.59
C ILE A 216 2.12 30.28 3.57
N LYS A 217 2.38 31.56 3.88
CA LYS A 217 1.98 32.69 3.04
C LYS A 217 3.03 33.08 2.00
N ASP A 218 4.30 32.92 2.32
CA ASP A 218 5.40 33.31 1.44
C ASP A 218 5.87 32.13 0.59
N LYS A 219 5.56 32.18 -0.71
CA LYS A 219 5.99 31.17 -1.68
C LYS A 219 7.49 31.20 -1.97
N ASN A 220 8.19 32.29 -1.66
CA ASN A 220 9.64 32.37 -1.88
C ASN A 220 10.40 31.36 -1.03
N ILE A 221 9.82 30.93 0.10
CA ILE A 221 10.40 29.91 0.99
C ILE A 221 10.68 28.57 0.27
N ILE A 222 9.89 28.26 -0.75
CA ILE A 222 9.98 27.00 -1.50
C ILE A 222 10.57 27.20 -2.91
N LYS A 223 11.10 28.39 -3.24
CA LYS A 223 11.58 28.74 -4.58
C LYS A 223 12.66 27.78 -5.08
N ASP A 224 13.52 27.32 -4.18
CA ASP A 224 14.63 26.41 -4.48
C ASP A 224 14.26 24.92 -4.31
N PHE A 225 12.97 24.61 -4.06
CA PHE A 225 12.52 23.25 -3.82
C PHE A 225 11.62 22.76 -4.94
N ASP A 226 12.07 21.76 -5.68
CA ASP A 226 11.28 21.11 -6.73
C ASP A 226 10.28 20.12 -6.12
N VAL A 227 9.03 20.57 -5.94
CA VAL A 227 7.95 19.77 -5.37
C VAL A 227 7.51 18.66 -6.32
N HIS A 228 7.53 18.91 -7.62
CA HIS A 228 7.11 17.92 -8.62
C HIS A 228 8.02 16.69 -8.62
N LYS A 229 9.31 16.90 -8.35
CA LYS A 229 10.31 15.83 -8.24
C LYS A 229 10.30 15.14 -6.87
N ASN A 230 10.16 15.91 -5.78
CA ASN A 230 10.39 15.44 -4.41
C ASN A 230 9.10 15.11 -3.64
N GLY A 231 7.96 15.48 -4.17
CA GLY A 231 6.64 15.23 -3.57
C GLY A 231 6.37 16.02 -2.29
N PHE A 232 5.17 15.91 -1.76
CA PHE A 232 4.78 16.56 -0.50
C PHE A 232 5.57 16.07 0.72
N ARG A 233 6.07 14.82 0.71
CA ARG A 233 6.96 14.32 1.77
C ARG A 233 8.26 15.11 1.80
N GLY A 234 8.88 15.31 0.63
CA GLY A 234 10.09 16.11 0.49
C GLY A 234 9.86 17.56 0.91
N LEU A 235 8.75 18.15 0.48
CA LEU A 235 8.37 19.51 0.86
C LEU A 235 8.22 19.68 2.39
N LYS A 236 7.53 18.74 3.04
CA LYS A 236 7.38 18.76 4.49
C LYS A 236 8.74 18.72 5.21
N ASN A 237 9.63 17.87 4.76
CA ASN A 237 10.98 17.75 5.34
C ASN A 237 11.81 19.03 5.10
N TYR A 238 11.68 19.64 3.92
CA TYR A 238 12.33 20.89 3.58
C TYR A 238 11.87 22.03 4.51
N LEU A 239 10.56 22.19 4.67
CA LEU A 239 9.97 23.20 5.56
C LEU A 239 10.39 23.02 7.03
N MET A 240 10.46 21.77 7.52
CA MET A 240 10.95 21.48 8.86
C MET A 240 12.42 21.88 9.07
N LYS A 241 13.27 21.74 8.03
CA LYS A 241 14.69 22.13 8.08
C LYS A 241 14.88 23.63 8.02
N THR A 242 14.01 24.35 7.32
CA THR A 242 14.04 25.83 7.21
C THR A 242 13.44 26.52 8.42
N LYS A 243 13.02 25.79 9.46
CA LYS A 243 12.42 26.31 10.72
C LYS A 243 11.18 27.17 10.51
N ILE A 244 10.36 26.83 9.55
CA ILE A 244 9.09 27.50 9.26
C ILE A 244 7.92 26.59 9.65
#